data_bdcb6557d9daef8435a504eefddcb4a6
#
_entry.id   bdcb6557d9daef8435a504eefddcb4a6
#
_cell.length_a   1.000
_cell.length_b   1.000
_cell.length_c   1.000
_cell.angle_alpha   90.00
_cell.angle_beta   90.00
_cell.angle_gamma   90.00
#
_symmetry.space_group_name_H-M   'P 1'
#
loop_
_entity.id
_entity.type
_entity.pdbx_description
1 polymer ?
#
loop_
_entity_poly.entity_id
_entity_poly.type
_entity_poly.pdbx_seq_one_letter_code
_entity_poly.pdbx_strand_id
1 'polypeptide(L)'
;MPPAELPSTVTIKVNDCIIVGKAQPASEAYPKPLDLFYGLRYGKAGRSKAPVSEPLKSASGGIDATKPKPPCPIPMAPQETSEDCLRLNIVRPSKSGNGPMPVVVYLHGGGFNFGNPLDADMAAFVARSEKDIMSVSVGYRLGALGFGPGEEGDDARSNLGLRDQRVAVNWLREWIGWFGGNGEDITLMGVSAGAHSVSPPG
;
A
#
# COMPACT_ATOMS: atom_id res chain seq x y z
N MET A 1 -7.17 22.89 32.39
CA MET A 1 -7.28 22.97 30.93
C MET A 1 -7.50 21.54 30.43
N PRO A 2 -8.53 21.26 29.61
CA PRO A 2 -8.61 19.97 28.96
C PRO A 2 -7.35 19.76 28.12
N PRO A 3 -6.82 18.53 28.01
CA PRO A 3 -5.68 18.26 27.14
C PRO A 3 -6.06 18.66 25.71
N ALA A 4 -5.14 19.36 25.02
CA ALA A 4 -5.34 19.71 23.63
C ALA A 4 -5.62 18.44 22.84
N GLU A 5 -6.76 18.37 22.15
CA GLU A 5 -7.04 17.25 21.24
C GLU A 5 -5.91 17.17 20.22
N LEU A 6 -5.27 15.99 20.15
CA LEU A 6 -4.26 15.73 19.13
C LEU A 6 -4.93 15.87 17.75
N PRO A 7 -4.24 16.44 16.76
CA PRO A 7 -4.79 16.58 15.42
C PRO A 7 -5.24 15.22 14.89
N SER A 8 -6.45 15.15 14.36
CA SER A 8 -6.99 13.91 13.77
C SER A 8 -6.36 13.57 12.42
N THR A 9 -5.59 14.50 11.84
CA THR A 9 -4.95 14.37 10.52
C THR A 9 -3.49 14.77 10.58
N VAL A 10 -2.72 14.18 9.66
CA VAL A 10 -1.33 14.53 9.36
C VAL A 10 -1.24 14.95 7.90
N THR A 11 -0.36 15.90 7.61
CA THR A 11 -0.19 16.42 6.25
C THR A 11 1.27 16.33 5.83
N ILE A 12 1.51 15.84 4.61
CA ILE A 12 2.81 15.91 3.95
C ILE A 12 2.69 16.63 2.62
N LYS A 13 3.75 17.27 2.19
CA LYS A 13 3.83 17.93 0.89
C LYS A 13 4.82 17.17 0.01
N VAL A 14 4.36 16.74 -1.17
CA VAL A 14 5.15 16.06 -2.19
C VAL A 14 5.09 16.90 -3.45
N ASN A 15 6.16 17.62 -3.77
CA ASN A 15 6.16 18.66 -4.82
C ASN A 15 5.01 19.65 -4.60
N ASP A 16 4.09 19.79 -5.55
CA ASP A 16 2.92 20.66 -5.47
C ASP A 16 1.66 19.95 -4.96
N CYS A 17 1.78 18.68 -4.55
CA CYS A 17 0.68 17.88 -4.04
C CYS A 17 0.69 17.83 -2.51
N ILE A 18 -0.44 18.15 -1.89
CA ILE A 18 -0.66 18.00 -0.44
C ILE A 18 -1.36 16.66 -0.20
N ILE A 19 -0.80 15.82 0.66
CA ILE A 19 -1.40 14.53 1.03
C ILE A 19 -1.82 14.63 2.49
N VAL A 20 -3.12 14.39 2.73
CA VAL A 20 -3.71 14.40 4.07
C VAL A 20 -3.95 12.97 4.50
N GLY A 21 -3.24 12.53 5.53
CA GLY A 21 -3.39 11.23 6.17
C GLY A 21 -4.13 11.33 7.51
N LYS A 22 -4.37 10.19 8.13
CA LYS A 22 -4.97 10.07 9.46
C LYS A 22 -3.88 10.01 10.52
N ALA A 23 -3.96 10.85 11.55
CA ALA A 23 -3.16 10.73 12.76
C ALA A 23 -3.86 9.74 13.72
N GLN A 24 -3.14 8.73 14.16
CA GLN A 24 -3.61 7.73 15.11
C GLN A 24 -2.84 7.92 16.43
N PRO A 25 -3.49 8.41 17.49
CA PRO A 25 -2.87 8.52 18.80
C PRO A 25 -2.45 7.16 19.36
N ALA A 26 -1.47 7.18 20.26
CA ALA A 26 -1.11 5.98 21.02
C ALA A 26 -2.32 5.47 21.82
N SER A 27 -2.44 4.15 21.92
CA SER A 27 -3.50 3.45 22.63
C SER A 27 -2.98 2.08 23.09
N GLU A 28 -3.80 1.32 23.82
CA GLU A 28 -3.45 -0.06 24.17
C GLU A 28 -3.22 -0.93 22.91
N ALA A 29 -4.04 -0.74 21.88
CA ALA A 29 -3.87 -1.46 20.61
C ALA A 29 -2.60 -1.01 19.85
N TYR A 30 -2.28 0.26 19.91
CA TYR A 30 -1.14 0.88 19.21
C TYR A 30 -0.28 1.65 20.20
N PRO A 31 0.75 1.01 20.84
CA PRO A 31 1.57 1.64 21.88
C PRO A 31 2.34 2.88 21.43
N LYS A 32 2.54 3.05 20.12
CA LYS A 32 3.15 4.25 19.53
C LYS A 32 2.11 5.04 18.72
N PRO A 33 2.17 6.38 18.69
CA PRO A 33 1.36 7.16 17.77
C PRO A 33 1.82 6.92 16.34
N LEU A 34 0.86 6.85 15.40
CA LEU A 34 1.09 6.51 14.00
C LEU A 34 0.50 7.55 13.06
N ASP A 35 1.12 7.69 11.90
CA ASP A 35 0.56 8.35 10.73
C ASP A 35 0.16 7.30 9.70
N LEU A 36 -1.08 7.38 9.21
CA LEU A 36 -1.67 6.43 8.30
C LEU A 36 -2.08 7.15 7.01
N PHE A 37 -1.61 6.66 5.88
CA PHE A 37 -1.97 7.17 4.56
C PHE A 37 -2.59 6.05 3.74
N TYR A 38 -3.91 6.14 3.53
CA TYR A 38 -4.68 5.10 2.88
C TYR A 38 -4.95 5.39 1.40
N GLY A 39 -4.95 4.34 0.59
CA GLY A 39 -5.46 4.38 -0.78
C GLY A 39 -4.66 5.24 -1.75
N LEU A 40 -3.36 5.40 -1.51
CA LEU A 40 -2.46 6.07 -2.44
C LEU A 40 -2.33 5.26 -3.72
N ARG A 41 -2.56 5.89 -4.87
CA ARG A 41 -2.46 5.24 -6.17
C ARG A 41 -0.99 5.12 -6.57
N TYR A 42 -0.54 3.89 -6.81
CA TYR A 42 0.79 3.64 -7.35
C TYR A 42 0.79 3.35 -8.85
N GLY A 43 -0.38 3.01 -9.38
CA GLY A 43 -0.51 2.67 -10.78
C GLY A 43 -1.96 2.65 -11.24
N LYS A 44 -2.13 2.49 -12.54
CA LYS A 44 -3.42 2.21 -13.18
C LYS A 44 -3.26 1.12 -14.23
N ALA A 45 -4.35 0.42 -14.49
CA ALA A 45 -4.43 -0.55 -15.55
C ALA A 45 -5.86 -0.60 -16.11
N GLY A 46 -6.00 -0.78 -17.41
CA GLY A 46 -7.24 -1.27 -17.99
C GLY A 46 -7.36 -2.78 -17.81
N ARG A 47 -8.56 -3.34 -18.05
CA ARG A 47 -8.77 -4.80 -18.08
C ARG A 47 -7.80 -5.45 -19.05
N SER A 48 -7.19 -6.56 -18.64
CA SER A 48 -6.22 -7.32 -19.43
C SER A 48 -5.05 -6.50 -19.99
N LYS A 49 -4.71 -5.39 -19.34
CA LYS A 49 -3.57 -4.55 -19.71
C LYS A 49 -2.51 -4.55 -18.61
N ALA A 50 -1.25 -4.44 -19.02
CA ALA A 50 -0.15 -4.24 -18.09
C ALA A 50 -0.36 -2.96 -17.26
N PRO A 51 0.03 -2.97 -15.97
CA PRO A 51 -0.06 -1.78 -15.14
C PRO A 51 0.96 -0.73 -15.59
N VAL A 52 0.57 0.54 -15.44
CA VAL A 52 1.44 1.69 -15.65
C VAL A 52 1.59 2.43 -14.33
N SER A 53 2.80 2.77 -13.95
CA SER A 53 3.08 3.56 -12.74
C SER A 53 2.41 4.93 -12.82
N GLU A 54 1.83 5.39 -11.73
CA GLU A 54 1.25 6.73 -11.60
C GLU A 54 2.08 7.56 -10.62
N PRO A 55 2.49 8.77 -11.00
CA PRO A 55 3.20 9.65 -10.08
C PRO A 55 2.28 10.14 -8.96
N LEU A 56 2.89 10.49 -7.82
CA LEU A 56 2.20 11.15 -6.69
C LEU A 56 1.86 12.59 -7.08
N LYS A 57 0.72 12.77 -7.74
CA LYS A 57 0.19 14.08 -8.12
C LYS A 57 -1.33 14.08 -8.05
N SER A 58 -1.92 15.25 -7.88
CA SER A 58 -3.35 15.46 -7.95
C SER A 58 -3.66 16.66 -8.83
N ALA A 59 -4.67 16.53 -9.68
CA ALA A 59 -5.16 17.64 -10.52
C ALA A 59 -5.72 18.79 -9.67
N SER A 60 -6.20 18.51 -8.45
CA SER A 60 -6.72 19.50 -7.50
C SER A 60 -5.69 19.98 -6.47
N GLY A 61 -4.41 19.57 -6.59
CA GLY A 61 -3.36 19.90 -5.63
C GLY A 61 -3.39 19.12 -4.31
N GLY A 62 -4.37 18.23 -4.09
CA GLY A 62 -4.50 17.47 -2.84
C GLY A 62 -4.97 16.03 -3.02
N ILE A 63 -4.52 15.15 -2.12
CA ILE A 63 -4.95 13.75 -2.01
C ILE A 63 -5.48 13.52 -0.60
N ASP A 64 -6.75 13.13 -0.48
CA ASP A 64 -7.32 12.64 0.77
C ASP A 64 -6.97 11.15 0.94
N ALA A 65 -6.03 10.90 1.84
CA ALA A 65 -5.55 9.58 2.24
C ALA A 65 -5.98 9.23 3.68
N THR A 66 -7.04 9.82 4.20
CA THR A 66 -7.53 9.58 5.58
C THR A 66 -8.33 8.30 5.71
N LYS A 67 -8.83 7.72 4.61
CA LYS A 67 -9.70 6.53 4.59
C LYS A 67 -9.26 5.53 3.53
N PRO A 68 -9.40 4.22 3.81
CA PRO A 68 -9.21 3.18 2.81
C PRO A 68 -10.06 3.41 1.56
N LYS A 69 -9.58 2.91 0.43
CA LYS A 69 -10.31 2.88 -0.84
C LYS A 69 -10.76 1.46 -1.15
N PRO A 70 -11.79 1.26 -1.99
CA PRO A 70 -12.26 -0.06 -2.38
C PRO A 70 -11.11 -0.94 -2.91
N PRO A 71 -11.02 -2.21 -2.46
CA PRO A 71 -10.02 -3.16 -2.96
C PRO A 71 -10.32 -3.61 -4.38
N CYS A 72 -9.42 -4.39 -4.97
CA CYS A 72 -9.61 -5.01 -6.27
C CYS A 72 -10.82 -5.97 -6.26
N PRO A 73 -11.51 -6.12 -7.40
CA PRO A 73 -12.66 -7.00 -7.51
C PRO A 73 -12.31 -8.46 -7.18
N ILE A 74 -13.17 -9.08 -6.39
CA ILE A 74 -13.13 -10.50 -6.06
C ILE A 74 -14.53 -11.10 -6.23
N PRO A 75 -14.66 -12.41 -6.53
CA PRO A 75 -15.95 -13.05 -6.60
C PRO A 75 -16.72 -12.93 -5.28
N MET A 76 -18.01 -12.61 -5.34
CA MET A 76 -18.89 -12.50 -4.16
C MET A 76 -18.31 -11.61 -3.04
N ALA A 77 -17.73 -10.47 -3.39
CA ALA A 77 -17.17 -9.54 -2.43
C ALA A 77 -18.20 -9.10 -1.38
N PRO A 78 -17.87 -9.17 -0.07
CA PRO A 78 -18.77 -8.70 0.98
C PRO A 78 -18.83 -7.17 1.07
N GLN A 79 -17.92 -6.46 0.41
CA GLN A 79 -17.81 -5.00 0.37
C GLN A 79 -17.75 -4.49 -1.07
N GLU A 80 -17.90 -3.18 -1.22
CA GLU A 80 -17.65 -2.51 -2.49
C GLU A 80 -16.23 -2.75 -2.98
N THR A 81 -16.06 -3.03 -4.27
CA THR A 81 -14.79 -3.22 -4.96
C THR A 81 -14.67 -2.28 -6.15
N SER A 82 -13.45 -2.05 -6.64
CA SER A 82 -13.20 -1.18 -7.77
C SER A 82 -12.06 -1.71 -8.64
N GLU A 83 -12.17 -1.57 -9.95
CA GLU A 83 -11.03 -1.83 -10.85
C GLU A 83 -9.95 -0.74 -10.76
N ASP A 84 -10.28 0.44 -10.20
CA ASP A 84 -9.31 1.45 -9.79
C ASP A 84 -8.72 1.10 -8.42
N CYS A 85 -8.02 -0.02 -8.34
CA CYS A 85 -7.57 -0.65 -7.10
C CYS A 85 -6.05 -0.79 -6.96
N LEU A 86 -5.27 -0.32 -7.94
CA LEU A 86 -3.81 -0.33 -7.84
C LEU A 86 -3.35 0.74 -6.85
N ARG A 87 -3.63 0.47 -5.57
CA ARG A 87 -3.43 1.38 -4.45
C ARG A 87 -2.69 0.69 -3.32
N LEU A 88 -2.03 1.49 -2.51
CA LEU A 88 -1.31 1.04 -1.32
C LEU A 88 -1.66 1.90 -0.12
N ASN A 89 -1.38 1.36 1.06
CA ASN A 89 -1.53 2.06 2.32
C ASN A 89 -0.17 2.11 3.01
N ILE A 90 0.17 3.25 3.59
CA ILE A 90 1.43 3.48 4.31
C ILE A 90 1.10 3.70 5.78
N VAL A 91 1.84 3.03 6.66
CA VAL A 91 1.81 3.25 8.10
C VAL A 91 3.23 3.53 8.57
N ARG A 92 3.39 4.59 9.35
CA ARG A 92 4.67 4.96 9.97
C ARG A 92 4.49 5.45 11.40
N PRO A 93 5.51 5.41 12.26
CA PRO A 93 5.50 6.15 13.51
C PRO A 93 5.34 7.66 13.23
N SER A 94 4.53 8.37 14.03
CA SER A 94 4.35 9.83 13.89
C SER A 94 5.62 10.60 14.26
N LYS A 95 6.48 9.99 15.09
CA LYS A 95 7.80 10.50 15.44
C LYS A 95 8.79 9.40 15.17
N SER A 96 9.72 9.62 14.30
CA SER A 96 10.84 8.72 14.02
C SER A 96 12.15 9.36 14.50
N GLY A 97 13.15 8.52 14.73
CA GLY A 97 14.51 8.95 14.97
C GLY A 97 15.12 9.70 13.77
N ASN A 98 16.42 9.93 13.81
CA ASN A 98 17.14 10.61 12.75
C ASN A 98 17.42 9.64 11.59
N GLY A 99 16.84 9.87 10.43
CA GLY A 99 17.10 9.16 9.18
C GLY A 99 15.89 8.44 8.58
N PRO A 100 16.06 7.95 7.33
CA PRO A 100 15.01 7.22 6.64
C PRO A 100 14.76 5.84 7.29
N MET A 101 13.49 5.45 7.40
CA MET A 101 13.09 4.20 8.02
C MET A 101 13.14 3.02 7.04
N PRO A 102 13.56 1.82 7.48
CA PRO A 102 13.34 0.59 6.73
C PRO A 102 11.87 0.41 6.38
N VAL A 103 11.59 -0.13 5.20
CA VAL A 103 10.23 -0.29 4.67
C VAL A 103 9.89 -1.77 4.54
N VAL A 104 8.81 -2.20 5.18
CA VAL A 104 8.26 -3.55 5.05
C VAL A 104 7.03 -3.49 4.15
N VAL A 105 7.10 -4.14 2.99
CA VAL A 105 5.99 -4.21 2.03
C VAL A 105 5.23 -5.51 2.22
N TYR A 106 3.99 -5.41 2.63
CA TYR A 106 3.09 -6.54 2.85
C TYR A 106 2.26 -6.84 1.60
N LEU A 107 2.34 -8.09 1.14
CA LEU A 107 1.53 -8.68 0.08
C LEU A 107 0.56 -9.69 0.70
N HIS A 108 -0.74 -9.41 0.58
CA HIS A 108 -1.77 -10.27 1.17
C HIS A 108 -1.88 -11.63 0.48
N GLY A 109 -2.44 -12.61 1.18
CA GLY A 109 -2.75 -13.92 0.66
C GLY A 109 -4.08 -13.98 -0.07
N GLY A 110 -4.63 -15.20 -0.13
CA GLY A 110 -5.96 -15.46 -0.70
C GLY A 110 -5.94 -16.21 -2.02
N GLY A 111 -4.91 -17.07 -2.24
CA GLY A 111 -4.84 -17.95 -3.43
C GLY A 111 -4.89 -17.20 -4.75
N PHE A 112 -4.48 -15.93 -4.79
CA PHE A 112 -4.59 -15.02 -5.93
C PHE A 112 -6.03 -14.73 -6.41
N ASN A 113 -7.05 -15.19 -5.70
CA ASN A 113 -8.45 -15.04 -6.07
C ASN A 113 -9.24 -14.09 -5.15
N PHE A 114 -8.80 -13.93 -3.91
CA PHE A 114 -9.40 -13.05 -2.92
C PHE A 114 -8.32 -12.42 -2.03
N GLY A 115 -8.72 -11.54 -1.11
CA GLY A 115 -7.83 -10.85 -0.20
C GLY A 115 -7.89 -9.33 -0.34
N ASN A 116 -7.33 -8.66 0.65
CA ASN A 116 -7.39 -7.22 0.78
C ASN A 116 -6.09 -6.73 1.43
N PRO A 117 -5.52 -5.60 1.03
CA PRO A 117 -4.35 -5.03 1.69
C PRO A 117 -4.54 -4.71 3.19
N LEU A 118 -5.77 -4.72 3.69
CA LEU A 118 -6.10 -4.51 5.10
C LEU A 118 -6.39 -5.79 5.89
N ASP A 119 -6.22 -6.97 5.31
CA ASP A 119 -6.44 -8.25 6.00
C ASP A 119 -5.45 -8.49 7.16
N ALA A 120 -4.30 -7.80 7.16
CA ALA A 120 -3.37 -7.75 8.27
C ALA A 120 -3.33 -6.36 8.92
N ASP A 121 -3.32 -6.32 10.25
CA ASP A 121 -3.15 -5.07 10.99
C ASP A 121 -1.69 -4.61 10.97
N MET A 122 -1.29 -3.98 9.86
CA MET A 122 0.06 -3.44 9.71
C MET A 122 0.31 -2.23 10.61
N ALA A 123 -0.74 -1.60 11.15
CA ALA A 123 -0.59 -0.55 12.14
C ALA A 123 -0.14 -1.12 13.50
N ALA A 124 -0.73 -2.24 13.93
CA ALA A 124 -0.26 -2.95 15.12
C ALA A 124 1.17 -3.48 14.96
N PHE A 125 1.53 -3.95 13.76
CA PHE A 125 2.89 -4.40 13.44
C PHE A 125 3.91 -3.27 13.64
N VAL A 126 3.66 -2.09 13.07
CA VAL A 126 4.52 -0.90 13.21
C VAL A 126 4.55 -0.40 14.66
N ALA A 127 3.37 -0.30 15.31
CA ALA A 127 3.27 0.22 16.66
C ALA A 127 4.02 -0.61 17.71
N ARG A 128 4.13 -1.94 17.49
CA ARG A 128 4.80 -2.87 18.39
C ARG A 128 6.25 -3.18 18.02
N SER A 129 6.72 -2.69 16.88
CA SER A 129 8.11 -2.85 16.49
C SER A 129 9.05 -2.12 17.47
N GLU A 130 10.13 -2.73 17.89
CA GLU A 130 11.15 -2.08 18.74
C GLU A 130 11.88 -0.97 17.99
N LYS A 131 12.13 -1.18 16.69
CA LYS A 131 12.76 -0.20 15.82
C LYS A 131 11.69 0.61 15.09
N ASP A 132 12.04 1.83 14.71
CA ASP A 132 11.21 2.62 13.83
C ASP A 132 11.28 2.04 12.42
N ILE A 133 10.18 1.44 11.99
CA ILE A 133 10.00 0.89 10.65
C ILE A 133 8.74 1.47 10.04
N MET A 134 8.67 1.46 8.74
CA MET A 134 7.47 1.79 7.98
C MET A 134 6.88 0.52 7.38
N SER A 135 5.56 0.41 7.34
CA SER A 135 4.90 -0.66 6.60
C SER A 135 4.07 -0.12 5.44
N VAL A 136 4.02 -0.89 4.37
CA VAL A 136 3.20 -0.62 3.19
C VAL A 136 2.41 -1.86 2.85
N SER A 137 1.08 -1.78 2.80
CA SER A 137 0.24 -2.86 2.30
C SER A 137 -0.26 -2.56 0.90
N VAL A 138 -0.11 -3.52 -0.02
CA VAL A 138 -0.32 -3.33 -1.46
C VAL A 138 -1.55 -4.07 -1.93
N GLY A 139 -2.48 -3.36 -2.60
CA GLY A 139 -3.55 -3.96 -3.38
C GLY A 139 -3.05 -4.29 -4.79
N TYR A 140 -3.42 -5.45 -5.31
CA TYR A 140 -3.08 -5.91 -6.65
C TYR A 140 -4.24 -6.70 -7.24
N ARG A 141 -4.33 -6.79 -8.57
CA ARG A 141 -5.42 -7.50 -9.25
C ARG A 141 -5.41 -8.99 -8.96
N LEU A 142 -6.61 -9.55 -8.83
CA LEU A 142 -6.89 -10.91 -8.39
C LEU A 142 -7.73 -11.66 -9.43
N GLY A 143 -7.84 -12.97 -9.26
CA GLY A 143 -8.68 -13.82 -10.09
C GLY A 143 -8.44 -13.62 -11.58
N ALA A 144 -9.49 -13.64 -12.38
CA ALA A 144 -9.40 -13.48 -13.83
C ALA A 144 -8.80 -12.14 -14.28
N LEU A 145 -8.95 -11.07 -13.48
CA LEU A 145 -8.38 -9.76 -13.80
C LEU A 145 -6.86 -9.68 -13.62
N GLY A 146 -6.32 -10.46 -12.69
CA GLY A 146 -4.90 -10.49 -12.36
C GLY A 146 -4.15 -11.72 -12.89
N PHE A 147 -4.84 -12.85 -13.02
CA PHE A 147 -4.24 -14.16 -13.28
C PHE A 147 -5.03 -14.99 -14.30
N GLY A 148 -5.95 -14.34 -15.02
CA GLY A 148 -6.64 -14.98 -16.13
C GLY A 148 -5.68 -15.37 -17.27
N PRO A 149 -6.11 -16.26 -18.18
CA PRO A 149 -5.32 -16.62 -19.34
C PRO A 149 -5.07 -15.37 -20.19
N GLY A 150 -3.81 -15.15 -20.55
CA GLY A 150 -3.46 -14.23 -21.63
C GLY A 150 -4.00 -14.75 -22.97
N GLU A 151 -4.03 -13.90 -23.99
CA GLU A 151 -4.19 -14.40 -25.35
C GLU A 151 -2.97 -15.26 -25.68
N GLU A 152 -3.19 -16.37 -26.41
CA GLU A 152 -2.14 -17.31 -26.80
C GLU A 152 -0.98 -16.54 -27.50
N GLY A 153 0.23 -16.68 -26.98
CA GLY A 153 1.41 -15.99 -27.48
C GLY A 153 1.66 -14.57 -26.93
N ASP A 154 0.80 -14.06 -26.01
CA ASP A 154 1.00 -12.75 -25.39
C ASP A 154 1.38 -12.89 -23.89
N ASP A 155 2.65 -13.18 -23.63
CA ASP A 155 3.22 -13.17 -22.26
C ASP A 155 3.02 -11.84 -21.55
N ALA A 156 2.80 -10.75 -22.30
CA ALA A 156 2.55 -9.43 -21.75
C ALA A 156 1.22 -9.34 -20.99
N ARG A 157 0.28 -10.28 -21.23
CA ARG A 157 -1.03 -10.31 -20.57
C ARG A 157 -1.14 -11.37 -19.47
N SER A 158 -0.07 -12.14 -19.22
CA SER A 158 -0.04 -13.12 -18.13
C SER A 158 0.43 -12.48 -16.81
N ASN A 159 0.00 -13.07 -15.69
CA ASN A 159 0.46 -12.72 -14.34
C ASN A 159 0.38 -11.20 -14.03
N LEU A 160 -0.69 -10.53 -14.46
CA LEU A 160 -0.87 -9.10 -14.30
C LEU A 160 -0.85 -8.68 -12.81
N GLY A 161 -1.36 -9.53 -11.90
CA GLY A 161 -1.29 -9.28 -10.46
C GLY A 161 0.16 -9.21 -9.93
N LEU A 162 1.07 -10.07 -10.44
CA LEU A 162 2.50 -9.99 -10.08
C LEU A 162 3.17 -8.74 -10.68
N ARG A 163 2.73 -8.33 -11.86
CA ARG A 163 3.21 -7.08 -12.49
C ARG A 163 2.75 -5.86 -11.70
N ASP A 164 1.53 -5.88 -11.17
CA ASP A 164 1.01 -4.83 -10.27
C ASP A 164 1.92 -4.69 -9.05
N GLN A 165 2.26 -5.80 -8.40
CA GLN A 165 3.16 -5.82 -7.24
C GLN A 165 4.54 -5.27 -7.58
N ARG A 166 5.09 -5.62 -8.75
CA ARG A 166 6.39 -5.09 -9.22
C ARG A 166 6.33 -3.57 -9.43
N VAL A 167 5.24 -3.07 -10.03
CA VAL A 167 5.03 -1.62 -10.23
C VAL A 167 4.94 -0.93 -8.86
N ALA A 168 4.25 -1.52 -7.88
CA ALA A 168 4.17 -0.96 -6.53
C ALA A 168 5.56 -0.85 -5.87
N VAL A 169 6.39 -1.89 -5.95
CA VAL A 169 7.75 -1.87 -5.38
C VAL A 169 8.62 -0.80 -6.07
N ASN A 170 8.56 -0.68 -7.40
CA ASN A 170 9.29 0.35 -8.13
C ASN A 170 8.80 1.76 -7.77
N TRP A 171 7.48 1.92 -7.61
CA TRP A 171 6.88 3.18 -7.14
C TRP A 171 7.39 3.55 -5.75
N LEU A 172 7.50 2.58 -4.83
CA LEU A 172 8.01 2.82 -3.48
C LEU A 172 9.47 3.28 -3.51
N ARG A 173 10.33 2.72 -4.35
CA ARG A 173 11.72 3.17 -4.50
C ARG A 173 11.81 4.65 -4.87
N GLU A 174 10.88 5.13 -5.68
CA GLU A 174 10.87 6.52 -6.14
C GLU A 174 10.22 7.48 -5.11
N TRP A 175 9.13 7.05 -4.45
CA TRP A 175 8.25 7.97 -3.72
C TRP A 175 8.28 7.82 -2.21
N ILE A 176 8.73 6.68 -1.65
CA ILE A 176 8.59 6.41 -0.21
C ILE A 176 9.41 7.36 0.66
N GLY A 177 10.46 7.96 0.12
CA GLY A 177 11.29 8.96 0.80
C GLY A 177 10.51 10.19 1.26
N TRP A 178 9.47 10.58 0.54
CA TRP A 178 8.60 11.69 0.94
C TRP A 178 7.79 11.39 2.21
N PHE A 179 7.62 10.11 2.53
CA PHE A 179 6.98 9.65 3.76
C PHE A 179 7.99 9.32 4.87
N GLY A 180 9.29 9.53 4.62
CA GLY A 180 10.38 9.23 5.57
C GLY A 180 10.87 7.78 5.52
N GLY A 181 10.50 7.01 4.49
CA GLY A 181 11.00 5.66 4.26
C GLY A 181 12.29 5.64 3.45
N ASN A 182 13.05 4.54 3.53
CA ASN A 182 14.23 4.28 2.73
C ASN A 182 13.89 3.40 1.52
N GLY A 183 13.86 3.98 0.33
CA GLY A 183 13.58 3.26 -0.92
C GLY A 183 14.62 2.21 -1.31
N GLU A 184 15.81 2.24 -0.71
CA GLU A 184 16.87 1.26 -0.90
C GLU A 184 16.85 0.15 0.17
N ASP A 185 16.06 0.31 1.24
CA ASP A 185 15.91 -0.68 2.32
C ASP A 185 14.45 -1.16 2.38
N ILE A 186 14.08 -1.95 1.36
CA ILE A 186 12.73 -2.52 1.21
C ILE A 186 12.78 -4.02 1.45
N THR A 187 12.05 -4.48 2.45
CA THR A 187 11.81 -5.91 2.74
C THR A 187 10.41 -6.30 2.29
N LEU A 188 10.30 -7.35 1.48
CA LEU A 188 9.01 -7.91 1.10
C LEU A 188 8.55 -8.96 2.11
N MET A 189 7.31 -8.87 2.53
CA MET A 189 6.66 -9.81 3.44
C MET A 189 5.32 -10.25 2.82
N GLY A 190 4.99 -11.52 2.95
CA GLY A 190 3.73 -12.03 2.43
C GLY A 190 3.26 -13.27 3.17
N VAL A 191 1.98 -13.58 3.03
CA VAL A 191 1.33 -14.79 3.54
C VAL A 191 0.70 -15.57 2.39
N SER A 192 0.82 -16.91 2.38
CA SER A 192 0.20 -17.76 1.37
C SER A 192 0.56 -17.31 -0.07
N ALA A 193 -0.41 -16.94 -0.90
CA ALA A 193 -0.16 -16.39 -2.25
C ALA A 193 0.81 -15.19 -2.23
N GLY A 194 0.70 -14.30 -1.23
CA GLY A 194 1.65 -13.21 -1.04
C GLY A 194 3.07 -13.70 -0.76
N ALA A 195 3.23 -14.80 -0.01
CA ALA A 195 4.54 -15.42 0.22
C ALA A 195 5.12 -16.02 -1.08
N HIS A 196 4.28 -16.64 -1.92
CA HIS A 196 4.70 -17.08 -3.26
C HIS A 196 5.14 -15.92 -4.15
N SER A 197 4.50 -14.75 -4.02
CA SER A 197 4.90 -13.54 -4.75
C SER A 197 6.27 -13.00 -4.33
N VAL A 198 6.66 -13.21 -3.07
CA VAL A 198 7.96 -12.76 -2.52
C VAL A 198 9.08 -13.73 -2.89
N SER A 199 8.77 -15.01 -3.07
CA SER A 199 9.76 -16.03 -3.43
C SER A 199 10.34 -15.73 -4.83
N PRO A 200 11.66 -15.79 -5.02
CA PRO A 200 12.21 -15.69 -6.36
C PRO A 200 11.65 -16.83 -7.22
N PRO A 201 11.40 -16.60 -8.51
CA PRO A 201 11.08 -17.70 -9.41
C PRO A 201 12.24 -18.70 -9.38
N GLY A 202 11.91 -19.96 -9.10
CA GLY A 202 12.87 -21.07 -9.11
C GLY A 202 13.42 -21.34 -10.51
#